data_bcb30e852418949e7ba4e9ceb23e33a0
#
_entry.id   bcb30e852418949e7ba4e9ceb23e33a0
#
_cell.length_a   1.000
_cell.length_b   1.000
_cell.length_c   1.000
_cell.angle_alpha   90.00
_cell.angle_beta   90.00
_cell.angle_gamma   90.00
#
_symmetry.space_group_name_H-M   'P 1'
#
loop_
_entity.id
_entity.type
_entity.pdbx_description
1 polymer ?
#
loop_
_entity_poly.entity_id
_entity_poly.type
_entity_poly.pdbx_seq_one_letter_code
_entity_poly.pdbx_strand_id
1 'polypeptide(L)'
;MRIGTKSVLFGAHCFFIHPWFVAWGWWKLYGFPMSLPIWVSFFVHDLGYLGKPNMDGPEGETHVLLGARIIGALFDNPYHRTAESELGPSTGKWHRFAVFHSRFWAKQFDEPVSRLCFADKMAIAITPWWLYLPLVTLSGELQEYIALSTPNSKYAWMSIDHHNKREWYENMQRYLLAWIQKHKDGRPDTWTPSNAVQSDPSPQNKGASCNLQS
;
A
#
# COMPACT_ATOMS: atom_id res chain seq x y z
N MET A 1 18.15 7.95 -7.62
CA MET A 1 16.76 7.54 -7.97
C MET A 1 16.03 7.27 -6.68
N ARG A 2 14.78 7.73 -6.53
CA ARG A 2 13.94 7.56 -5.33
C ARG A 2 13.49 6.11 -5.17
N ILE A 3 13.25 5.64 -3.93
CA ILE A 3 12.91 4.23 -3.62
C ILE A 3 11.67 3.79 -4.40
N GLY A 4 10.59 4.56 -4.39
CA GLY A 4 9.37 4.23 -5.13
C GLY A 4 9.58 4.05 -6.63
N THR A 5 10.41 4.91 -7.26
CA THR A 5 10.75 4.72 -8.69
C THR A 5 11.53 3.44 -8.92
N LYS A 6 12.48 3.10 -8.04
CA LYS A 6 13.23 1.84 -8.14
C LYS A 6 12.30 0.64 -7.95
N SER A 7 11.34 0.75 -7.00
CA SER A 7 10.34 -0.27 -6.76
C SER A 7 9.56 -0.62 -8.00
N VAL A 8 9.00 0.38 -8.69
CA VAL A 8 8.21 0.18 -9.92
C VAL A 8 9.04 -0.35 -11.09
N LEU A 9 10.33 0.00 -11.16
CA LEU A 9 11.18 -0.43 -12.27
C LEU A 9 11.75 -1.85 -12.05
N PHE A 10 12.22 -2.16 -10.84
CA PHE A 10 12.93 -3.41 -10.55
C PHE A 10 12.84 -3.87 -9.09
N GLY A 11 11.90 -3.36 -8.29
CA GLY A 11 11.66 -3.74 -6.89
C GLY A 11 10.43 -4.63 -6.70
N ALA A 12 9.84 -4.58 -5.50
CA ALA A 12 8.66 -5.38 -5.15
C ALA A 12 7.47 -5.11 -6.08
N HIS A 13 7.29 -3.86 -6.50
CA HIS A 13 6.19 -3.42 -7.36
C HIS A 13 6.60 -3.32 -8.83
N CYS A 14 7.61 -4.12 -9.25
CA CYS A 14 8.10 -4.13 -10.62
C CYS A 14 6.97 -4.29 -11.62
N PHE A 15 6.75 -3.27 -12.46
CA PHE A 15 5.67 -3.19 -13.43
C PHE A 15 5.59 -4.40 -14.38
N PHE A 16 6.72 -5.02 -14.69
CA PHE A 16 6.78 -6.17 -15.58
C PHE A 16 6.53 -7.53 -14.89
N ILE A 17 6.60 -7.58 -13.56
CA ILE A 17 6.52 -8.83 -12.78
C ILE A 17 5.32 -8.82 -11.85
N HIS A 18 5.21 -7.79 -11.00
CA HIS A 18 4.22 -7.72 -9.93
C HIS A 18 2.77 -7.88 -10.42
N PRO A 19 2.29 -7.22 -11.49
CA PRO A 19 0.92 -7.36 -11.97
C PRO A 19 0.50 -8.79 -12.28
N TRP A 20 1.41 -9.62 -12.73
CA TRP A 20 1.14 -11.05 -13.02
C TRP A 20 0.96 -11.87 -11.75
N PHE A 21 1.72 -11.56 -10.71
CA PHE A 21 1.51 -12.15 -9.39
C PHE A 21 0.21 -11.65 -8.75
N VAL A 22 -0.18 -10.39 -8.95
CA VAL A 22 -1.49 -9.87 -8.53
C VAL A 22 -2.62 -10.60 -9.26
N ALA A 23 -2.52 -10.80 -10.56
CA ALA A 23 -3.49 -11.58 -11.33
C ALA A 23 -3.57 -13.04 -10.83
N TRP A 24 -2.42 -13.65 -10.51
CA TRP A 24 -2.40 -14.99 -9.93
C TRP A 24 -2.99 -15.03 -8.52
N GLY A 25 -2.66 -14.04 -7.67
CA GLY A 25 -3.27 -13.86 -6.35
C GLY A 25 -4.79 -13.69 -6.43
N TRP A 26 -5.25 -12.88 -7.36
CA TRP A 26 -6.67 -12.72 -7.64
C TRP A 26 -7.33 -14.04 -8.03
N TRP A 27 -6.72 -14.78 -8.96
CA TRP A 27 -7.24 -16.07 -9.40
C TRP A 27 -7.37 -17.07 -8.23
N LYS A 28 -6.37 -17.13 -7.36
CA LYS A 28 -6.43 -17.98 -6.16
C LYS A 28 -7.57 -17.60 -5.20
N LEU A 29 -7.92 -16.32 -5.11
CA LEU A 29 -8.90 -15.81 -4.15
C LEU A 29 -10.33 -15.76 -4.70
N TYR A 30 -10.48 -15.42 -5.99
CA TYR A 30 -11.77 -15.04 -6.58
C TYR A 30 -12.06 -15.71 -7.93
N GLY A 31 -11.22 -16.61 -8.40
CA GLY A 31 -11.30 -17.17 -9.72
C GLY A 31 -10.70 -16.28 -10.81
N PHE A 32 -10.79 -16.71 -12.07
CA PHE A 32 -10.18 -16.00 -13.19
C PHE A 32 -10.76 -14.59 -13.36
N PRO A 33 -9.93 -13.55 -13.54
CA PRO A 33 -10.40 -12.18 -13.71
C PRO A 33 -10.99 -11.97 -15.12
N MET A 34 -12.32 -12.02 -15.24
CA MET A 34 -13.03 -11.91 -16.52
C MET A 34 -13.25 -10.47 -17.01
N SER A 35 -12.88 -9.46 -16.23
CA SER A 35 -13.21 -8.04 -16.48
C SER A 35 -11.99 -7.25 -16.88
N LEU A 36 -12.05 -6.51 -18.00
CA LEU A 36 -10.98 -5.63 -18.46
C LEU A 36 -10.57 -4.59 -17.41
N PRO A 37 -11.47 -3.90 -16.68
CA PRO A 37 -11.08 -2.98 -15.61
C PRO A 37 -10.25 -3.65 -14.51
N ILE A 38 -10.49 -4.92 -14.18
CA ILE A 38 -9.70 -5.66 -13.20
C ILE A 38 -8.27 -5.85 -13.72
N TRP A 39 -8.11 -6.25 -14.97
CA TRP A 39 -6.79 -6.40 -15.59
C TRP A 39 -6.02 -5.08 -15.62
N VAL A 40 -6.67 -3.99 -16.06
CA VAL A 40 -6.04 -2.68 -16.04
C VAL A 40 -5.63 -2.29 -14.63
N SER A 41 -6.47 -2.57 -13.60
CA SER A 41 -6.11 -2.30 -12.20
C SER A 41 -4.83 -3.00 -11.77
N PHE A 42 -4.60 -4.25 -12.19
CA PHE A 42 -3.37 -4.96 -11.83
C PHE A 42 -2.11 -4.25 -12.32
N PHE A 43 -2.18 -3.54 -13.44
CA PHE A 43 -1.03 -2.84 -14.01
C PHE A 43 -0.87 -1.42 -13.50
N VAL A 44 -1.95 -0.74 -13.12
CA VAL A 44 -1.88 0.70 -12.82
C VAL A 44 -1.89 1.05 -11.35
N HIS A 45 -2.31 0.13 -10.45
CA HIS A 45 -2.56 0.47 -9.04
C HIS A 45 -1.34 1.04 -8.32
N ASP A 46 -0.15 0.55 -8.63
CA ASP A 46 1.11 0.94 -7.99
C ASP A 46 1.95 1.94 -8.79
N LEU A 47 1.50 2.39 -9.95
CA LEU A 47 2.24 3.36 -10.76
C LEU A 47 2.50 4.68 -10.02
N GLY A 48 1.67 5.00 -9.05
CA GLY A 48 1.84 6.18 -8.22
C GLY A 48 3.07 6.17 -7.30
N TYR A 49 3.77 5.05 -7.15
CA TYR A 49 5.08 5.03 -6.49
C TYR A 49 6.18 5.73 -7.31
N LEU A 50 5.97 5.96 -8.60
CA LEU A 50 6.92 6.73 -9.41
C LEU A 50 7.16 8.11 -8.80
N GLY A 51 8.41 8.40 -8.47
CA GLY A 51 8.82 9.67 -7.85
C GLY A 51 8.66 9.73 -6.33
N LYS A 52 8.12 8.69 -5.66
CA LYS A 52 8.00 8.70 -4.19
C LYS A 52 9.34 8.45 -3.51
N PRO A 53 9.62 9.17 -2.41
CA PRO A 53 10.86 8.99 -1.64
C PRO A 53 10.85 7.73 -0.76
N ASN A 54 9.67 7.28 -0.34
CA ASN A 54 9.43 6.13 0.53
C ASN A 54 8.26 5.29 0.01
N MET A 55 8.06 4.10 0.61
CA MET A 55 6.95 3.19 0.27
C MET A 55 5.77 3.36 1.22
N ASP A 56 6.02 3.37 2.53
CA ASP A 56 5.00 3.39 3.59
C ASP A 56 5.00 4.69 4.42
N GLY A 57 5.67 5.73 3.94
CA GLY A 57 5.62 7.07 4.53
C GLY A 57 4.44 7.90 4.00
N PRO A 58 4.24 9.13 4.50
CA PRO A 58 3.13 9.99 4.08
C PRO A 58 3.03 10.18 2.57
N GLU A 59 4.17 10.30 1.88
CA GLU A 59 4.22 10.43 0.43
C GLU A 59 3.96 9.09 -0.27
N GLY A 60 4.47 7.99 0.28
CA GLY A 60 4.28 6.64 -0.24
C GLY A 60 2.81 6.23 -0.25
N GLU A 61 2.08 6.52 0.81
CA GLU A 61 0.65 6.21 0.93
C GLU A 61 -0.20 6.86 -0.18
N THR A 62 0.25 7.96 -0.77
CA THR A 62 -0.47 8.60 -1.89
C THR A 62 -0.29 7.90 -3.24
N HIS A 63 0.44 6.77 -3.30
CA HIS A 63 0.66 6.02 -4.55
C HIS A 63 -0.64 5.58 -5.23
N VAL A 64 -1.68 5.29 -4.47
CA VAL A 64 -2.97 4.84 -4.97
C VAL A 64 -3.64 5.82 -5.93
N LEU A 65 -3.35 7.12 -5.80
CA LEU A 65 -4.07 8.19 -6.50
C LEU A 65 -3.87 8.17 -8.01
N LEU A 66 -2.65 7.90 -8.49
CA LEU A 66 -2.40 7.86 -9.92
C LEU A 66 -3.15 6.71 -10.58
N GLY A 67 -3.07 5.50 -10.03
CA GLY A 67 -3.79 4.35 -10.52
C GLY A 67 -5.32 4.56 -10.49
N ALA A 68 -5.83 5.13 -9.40
CA ALA A 68 -7.24 5.44 -9.26
C ALA A 68 -7.74 6.46 -10.30
N ARG A 69 -6.98 7.51 -10.59
CA ARG A 69 -7.30 8.48 -11.65
C ARG A 69 -7.34 7.83 -13.02
N ILE A 70 -6.35 6.99 -13.34
CA ILE A 70 -6.29 6.30 -14.64
C ILE A 70 -7.51 5.39 -14.80
N ILE A 71 -7.77 4.52 -13.85
CA ILE A 71 -8.85 3.53 -13.98
C ILE A 71 -10.23 4.19 -13.91
N GLY A 72 -10.42 5.18 -13.04
CA GLY A 72 -11.64 5.97 -12.98
C GLY A 72 -11.90 6.74 -14.29
N ALA A 73 -10.83 7.29 -14.90
CA ALA A 73 -10.95 7.97 -16.19
C ALA A 73 -11.39 7.03 -17.32
N LEU A 74 -10.97 5.77 -17.28
CA LEU A 74 -11.27 4.80 -18.33
C LEU A 74 -12.64 4.12 -18.17
N PHE A 75 -13.10 3.90 -16.93
CA PHE A 75 -14.21 2.99 -16.68
C PHE A 75 -15.33 3.54 -15.81
N ASP A 76 -15.15 4.70 -15.15
CA ASP A 76 -16.22 5.35 -14.38
C ASP A 76 -16.95 6.39 -15.23
N ASN A 77 -18.23 6.60 -14.91
CA ASN A 77 -19.04 7.60 -15.59
C ASN A 77 -18.48 9.02 -15.32
N PRO A 78 -18.26 9.85 -16.35
CA PRO A 78 -17.77 11.23 -16.19
C PRO A 78 -18.60 12.10 -15.23
N TYR A 79 -19.91 11.87 -15.14
CA TYR A 79 -20.81 12.60 -14.22
C TYR A 79 -20.52 12.31 -12.73
N HIS A 80 -19.84 11.24 -12.41
CA HIS A 80 -19.43 10.90 -11.04
C HIS A 80 -18.04 11.45 -10.66
N ARG A 81 -17.40 12.19 -11.55
CA ARG A 81 -16.13 12.88 -11.30
C ARG A 81 -16.41 14.25 -10.69
N THR A 82 -17.04 14.32 -9.52
CA THR A 82 -17.12 15.60 -8.81
C THR A 82 -15.75 16.00 -8.30
N ALA A 83 -15.35 17.22 -8.63
CA ALA A 83 -14.03 17.79 -8.41
C ALA A 83 -13.67 18.05 -6.93
N GLU A 84 -14.44 17.55 -5.96
CA GLU A 84 -14.37 18.04 -4.59
C GLU A 84 -13.26 17.48 -3.71
N SER A 85 -12.56 16.43 -4.09
CA SER A 85 -11.26 16.14 -3.46
C SER A 85 -10.44 15.19 -4.31
N GLU A 86 -9.22 15.56 -4.64
CA GLU A 86 -8.23 14.63 -5.20
C GLU A 86 -7.94 13.45 -4.26
N LEU A 87 -8.29 13.57 -3.00
CA LEU A 87 -8.04 12.64 -1.90
C LEU A 87 -9.34 12.00 -1.34
N GLY A 88 -10.52 12.47 -1.76
CA GLY A 88 -11.80 11.91 -1.30
C GLY A 88 -12.24 10.72 -2.15
N PRO A 89 -13.15 9.88 -1.62
CA PRO A 89 -13.75 8.84 -2.39
C PRO A 89 -14.62 9.50 -3.48
N SER A 90 -14.08 9.52 -4.70
CA SER A 90 -14.96 9.81 -5.84
C SER A 90 -16.08 8.78 -5.84
N THR A 91 -17.24 9.15 -6.34
CA THR A 91 -18.40 8.24 -6.44
C THR A 91 -18.17 7.11 -7.46
N GLY A 92 -17.06 7.16 -8.22
CA GLY A 92 -16.70 6.17 -9.22
C GLY A 92 -16.29 4.81 -8.61
N LYS A 93 -16.93 3.74 -9.08
CA LYS A 93 -16.68 2.37 -8.62
C LYS A 93 -15.22 1.97 -8.77
N TRP A 94 -14.64 2.23 -9.93
CA TRP A 94 -13.29 1.77 -10.27
C TRP A 94 -12.21 2.64 -9.62
N HIS A 95 -12.48 3.93 -9.49
CA HIS A 95 -11.63 4.82 -8.70
C HIS A 95 -11.54 4.34 -7.25
N ARG A 96 -12.69 4.10 -6.58
CA ARG A 96 -12.73 3.56 -5.21
C ARG A 96 -12.05 2.19 -5.11
N PHE A 97 -12.24 1.32 -6.10
CA PHE A 97 -11.60 0.01 -6.16
C PHE A 97 -10.07 0.12 -6.11
N ALA A 98 -9.50 1.10 -6.81
CA ALA A 98 -8.07 1.36 -6.79
C ALA A 98 -7.61 2.10 -5.53
N VAL A 99 -8.34 3.11 -5.03
CA VAL A 99 -7.96 3.81 -3.79
C VAL A 99 -7.93 2.86 -2.60
N PHE A 100 -8.95 2.03 -2.45
CA PHE A 100 -9.08 1.15 -1.29
C PHE A 100 -8.32 -0.18 -1.44
N HIS A 101 -7.37 -0.28 -2.38
CA HIS A 101 -6.36 -1.32 -2.28
C HIS A 101 -5.30 -1.01 -1.22
N SER A 102 -5.13 0.26 -0.83
CA SER A 102 -4.39 0.64 0.36
C SER A 102 -5.23 0.42 1.62
N ARG A 103 -4.68 -0.34 2.57
CA ARG A 103 -5.28 -0.54 3.90
C ARG A 103 -5.38 0.78 4.67
N PHE A 104 -4.38 1.66 4.49
CA PHE A 104 -4.37 2.99 5.09
C PHE A 104 -5.56 3.83 4.63
N TRP A 105 -5.76 3.96 3.31
CA TRP A 105 -6.86 4.78 2.77
C TRP A 105 -8.24 4.19 3.09
N ALA A 106 -8.39 2.87 3.03
CA ALA A 106 -9.62 2.21 3.45
C ALA A 106 -9.95 2.55 4.91
N LYS A 107 -8.96 2.50 5.80
CA LYS A 107 -9.13 2.81 7.22
C LYS A 107 -9.41 4.29 7.47
N GLN A 108 -8.75 5.19 6.73
CA GLN A 108 -8.93 6.63 6.85
C GLN A 108 -10.35 7.07 6.49
N PHE A 109 -11.00 6.39 5.55
CA PHE A 109 -12.35 6.70 5.09
C PHE A 109 -13.43 5.80 5.69
N ASP A 110 -13.08 4.95 6.64
CA ASP A 110 -13.99 3.95 7.23
C ASP A 110 -14.67 3.05 6.18
N GLU A 111 -13.90 2.70 5.15
CA GLU A 111 -14.34 1.88 4.04
C GLU A 111 -13.70 0.50 4.06
N PRO A 112 -14.36 -0.52 3.53
CA PRO A 112 -13.73 -1.84 3.40
C PRO A 112 -12.61 -1.79 2.36
N VAL A 113 -11.54 -2.54 2.62
CA VAL A 113 -10.49 -2.76 1.61
C VAL A 113 -11.07 -3.44 0.37
N SER A 114 -10.60 -3.03 -0.79
CA SER A 114 -11.06 -3.62 -2.05
C SER A 114 -10.51 -5.03 -2.25
N ARG A 115 -11.13 -5.81 -3.14
CA ARG A 115 -10.59 -7.13 -3.53
C ARG A 115 -9.18 -7.04 -4.14
N LEU A 116 -8.83 -5.90 -4.72
CA LEU A 116 -7.49 -5.65 -5.24
C LEU A 116 -6.44 -5.67 -4.12
N CYS A 117 -6.76 -5.12 -2.94
CA CYS A 117 -5.88 -5.19 -1.77
C CYS A 117 -5.51 -6.63 -1.41
N PHE A 118 -6.50 -7.52 -1.35
CA PHE A 118 -6.24 -8.92 -1.02
C PHE A 118 -5.42 -9.63 -2.10
N ALA A 119 -5.69 -9.33 -3.38
CA ALA A 119 -4.92 -9.90 -4.49
C ALA A 119 -3.47 -9.41 -4.49
N ASP A 120 -3.22 -8.13 -4.20
CA ASP A 120 -1.91 -7.53 -4.05
C ASP A 120 -1.13 -8.16 -2.88
N LYS A 121 -1.73 -8.25 -1.70
CA LYS A 121 -1.09 -8.91 -0.54
C LYS A 121 -0.85 -10.41 -0.79
N MET A 122 -1.77 -11.08 -1.50
CA MET A 122 -1.56 -12.46 -1.94
C MET A 122 -0.39 -12.55 -2.94
N ALA A 123 -0.22 -11.59 -3.85
CA ALA A 123 0.89 -11.56 -4.78
C ALA A 123 2.24 -11.60 -4.04
N ILE A 124 2.41 -10.75 -3.02
CA ILE A 124 3.62 -10.75 -2.19
C ILE A 124 3.78 -12.11 -1.48
N ALA A 125 2.69 -12.64 -0.90
CA ALA A 125 2.74 -13.89 -0.15
C ALA A 125 3.07 -15.13 -1.01
N ILE A 126 2.77 -15.13 -2.30
CA ILE A 126 3.06 -16.26 -3.20
C ILE A 126 4.30 -16.06 -4.05
N THR A 127 4.90 -14.87 -4.08
CA THR A 127 6.16 -14.65 -4.79
C THR A 127 7.27 -15.47 -4.13
N PRO A 128 8.07 -16.24 -4.86
CA PRO A 128 9.15 -17.00 -4.26
C PRO A 128 10.24 -16.08 -3.68
N TRP A 129 10.82 -16.46 -2.52
CA TRP A 129 11.86 -15.67 -1.84
C TRP A 129 13.06 -15.36 -2.71
N TRP A 130 13.46 -16.30 -3.58
CA TRP A 130 14.60 -16.15 -4.48
C TRP A 130 14.36 -15.13 -5.60
N LEU A 131 13.10 -14.78 -5.87
CA LEU A 131 12.71 -13.70 -6.77
C LEU A 131 12.48 -12.39 -5.99
N TYR A 132 11.71 -12.43 -4.90
CA TYR A 132 11.33 -11.25 -4.14
C TYR A 132 12.53 -10.56 -3.47
N LEU A 133 13.35 -11.30 -2.71
CA LEU A 133 14.45 -10.73 -1.93
C LEU A 133 15.50 -10.00 -2.76
N PRO A 134 15.95 -10.52 -3.93
CA PRO A 134 16.83 -9.76 -4.81
C PRO A 134 16.22 -8.43 -5.27
N LEU A 135 14.95 -8.43 -5.68
CA LEU A 135 14.25 -7.23 -6.16
C LEU A 135 14.17 -6.15 -5.08
N VAL A 136 13.67 -6.48 -3.89
CA VAL A 136 13.53 -5.53 -2.78
C VAL A 136 14.88 -5.09 -2.19
N THR A 137 15.91 -5.92 -2.30
CA THR A 137 17.26 -5.53 -1.88
C THR A 137 17.87 -4.54 -2.87
N LEU A 138 17.71 -4.76 -4.17
CA LEU A 138 18.24 -3.91 -5.22
C LEU A 138 17.58 -2.53 -5.23
N SER A 139 16.27 -2.45 -5.00
CA SER A 139 15.53 -1.19 -4.92
C SER A 139 15.80 -0.40 -3.64
N GLY A 140 16.20 -1.10 -2.56
CA GLY A 140 16.39 -0.53 -1.22
C GLY A 140 15.17 -0.60 -0.30
N GLU A 141 14.06 -1.18 -0.78
CA GLU A 141 12.82 -1.32 -0.02
C GLU A 141 12.98 -2.23 1.20
N LEU A 142 13.82 -3.25 1.10
CA LEU A 142 13.97 -4.24 2.17
C LEU A 142 14.37 -3.60 3.50
N GLN A 143 15.27 -2.59 3.46
CA GLN A 143 15.69 -1.88 4.67
C GLN A 143 14.54 -1.08 5.28
N GLU A 144 13.70 -0.45 4.45
CA GLU A 144 12.52 0.28 4.91
C GLU A 144 11.52 -0.69 5.56
N TYR A 145 11.19 -1.79 4.90
CA TYR A 145 10.25 -2.78 5.42
C TYR A 145 10.73 -3.45 6.72
N ILE A 146 12.01 -3.81 6.82
CA ILE A 146 12.57 -4.35 8.05
C ILE A 146 12.50 -3.32 9.18
N ALA A 147 12.89 -2.06 8.91
CA ALA A 147 12.85 -1.01 9.91
C ALA A 147 11.42 -0.75 10.43
N LEU A 148 10.41 -0.83 9.54
CA LEU A 148 9.01 -0.65 9.90
C LEU A 148 8.44 -1.84 10.69
N SER A 149 8.95 -3.04 10.48
CA SER A 149 8.48 -4.27 11.13
C SER A 149 9.18 -4.60 12.45
N THR A 150 10.00 -3.69 12.99
CA THR A 150 10.64 -3.88 14.30
C THR A 150 9.70 -3.49 15.45
N PRO A 151 9.81 -4.15 16.64
CA PRO A 151 8.95 -3.85 17.79
C PRO A 151 8.94 -2.40 18.25
N ASN A 152 10.04 -1.68 18.04
CA ASN A 152 10.21 -0.28 18.44
C ASN A 152 9.80 0.73 17.35
N SER A 153 9.31 0.26 16.21
CA SER A 153 8.84 1.15 15.16
C SER A 153 7.47 1.71 15.51
N LYS A 154 7.12 2.87 14.94
CA LYS A 154 5.76 3.41 15.01
C LYS A 154 4.72 2.50 14.32
N TYR A 155 5.16 1.50 13.59
CA TYR A 155 4.36 0.46 12.95
C TYR A 155 4.50 -0.90 13.66
N ALA A 156 4.74 -0.90 14.97
CA ALA A 156 4.92 -2.12 15.78
C ALA A 156 3.75 -3.13 15.69
N TRP A 157 2.61 -2.71 15.18
CA TRP A 157 1.47 -3.58 14.88
C TRP A 157 1.80 -4.68 13.84
N MET A 158 2.86 -4.51 13.06
CA MET A 158 3.37 -5.49 12.10
C MET A 158 4.76 -5.99 12.55
N SER A 159 4.96 -6.21 13.85
CA SER A 159 6.23 -6.76 14.34
C SER A 159 6.49 -8.14 13.75
N ILE A 160 7.60 -8.28 13.06
CA ILE A 160 8.03 -9.51 12.40
C ILE A 160 9.40 -9.89 12.94
N ASP A 161 9.43 -10.95 13.76
CA ASP A 161 10.68 -11.51 14.26
C ASP A 161 11.50 -12.12 13.12
N HIS A 162 12.80 -11.88 13.14
CA HIS A 162 13.72 -12.43 12.15
C HIS A 162 15.16 -12.43 12.62
N HIS A 163 15.91 -13.44 12.23
CA HIS A 163 17.38 -13.51 12.37
C HIS A 163 18.11 -13.22 11.04
N ASN A 164 17.41 -13.39 9.92
CA ASN A 164 17.92 -13.11 8.59
C ASN A 164 16.81 -12.69 7.63
N LYS A 165 17.19 -12.17 6.45
CA LYS A 165 16.27 -11.65 5.44
C LYS A 165 15.25 -12.68 4.95
N ARG A 166 15.65 -13.94 4.83
CA ARG A 166 14.78 -15.02 4.37
C ARG A 166 13.70 -15.33 5.41
N GLU A 167 14.09 -15.46 6.67
CA GLU A 167 13.17 -15.69 7.76
C GLU A 167 12.18 -14.52 7.92
N TRP A 168 12.68 -13.28 7.82
CA TRP A 168 11.81 -12.10 7.78
C TRP A 168 10.76 -12.23 6.69
N TYR A 169 11.16 -12.61 5.48
CA TYR A 169 10.23 -12.74 4.36
C TYR A 169 9.21 -13.86 4.58
N GLU A 170 9.63 -15.02 5.04
CA GLU A 170 8.76 -16.15 5.35
C GLU A 170 7.75 -15.81 6.45
N ASN A 171 8.17 -15.02 7.45
CA ASN A 171 7.29 -14.53 8.51
C ASN A 171 6.30 -13.49 7.98
N MET A 172 6.75 -12.59 7.12
CA MET A 172 5.87 -11.64 6.44
C MET A 172 4.83 -12.36 5.57
N GLN A 173 5.22 -13.37 4.81
CA GLN A 173 4.28 -14.18 4.03
C GLN A 173 3.20 -14.79 4.93
N ARG A 174 3.59 -15.40 6.07
CA ARG A 174 2.65 -15.97 7.03
C ARG A 174 1.68 -14.92 7.59
N TYR A 175 2.20 -13.75 7.94
CA TYR A 175 1.39 -12.63 8.39
C TYR A 175 0.36 -12.20 7.33
N LEU A 176 0.78 -12.01 6.07
CA LEU A 176 -0.12 -11.60 4.99
C LEU A 176 -1.20 -12.65 4.71
N LEU A 177 -0.85 -13.93 4.69
CA LEU A 177 -1.83 -15.02 4.50
C LEU A 177 -2.84 -15.07 5.64
N ALA A 178 -2.40 -14.92 6.89
CA ALA A 178 -3.28 -14.87 8.05
C ALA A 178 -4.22 -13.65 8.00
N TRP A 179 -3.69 -12.48 7.63
CA TRP A 179 -4.47 -11.26 7.45
C TRP A 179 -5.55 -11.44 6.37
N ILE A 180 -5.16 -11.97 5.20
CA ILE A 180 -6.10 -12.24 4.10
C ILE A 180 -7.20 -13.19 4.58
N GLN A 181 -6.84 -14.30 5.20
CA GLN A 181 -7.81 -15.29 5.68
C GLN A 181 -8.79 -14.69 6.69
N LYS A 182 -8.31 -13.79 7.55
CA LYS A 182 -9.13 -13.18 8.59
C LYS A 182 -10.07 -12.10 8.05
N HIS A 183 -9.63 -11.30 7.08
CA HIS A 183 -10.32 -10.05 6.71
C HIS A 183 -10.97 -10.05 5.32
N LYS A 184 -10.66 -11.03 4.45
CA LYS A 184 -11.36 -11.13 3.16
C LYS A 184 -12.86 -11.34 3.35
N ASP A 185 -13.64 -11.12 2.30
CA ASP A 185 -15.09 -11.30 2.28
C ASP A 185 -15.87 -10.27 3.11
N GLY A 186 -15.36 -9.02 3.13
CA GLY A 186 -16.05 -7.88 3.78
C GLY A 186 -15.90 -7.81 5.30
N ARG A 187 -15.07 -8.65 5.90
CA ARG A 187 -14.78 -8.55 7.34
C ARG A 187 -13.90 -7.33 7.62
N PRO A 188 -14.21 -6.52 8.67
CA PRO A 188 -13.44 -5.33 9.00
C PRO A 188 -11.97 -5.64 9.26
N ASP A 189 -11.07 -4.82 8.73
CA ASP A 189 -9.64 -4.90 9.05
C ASP A 189 -9.39 -4.37 10.47
N THR A 190 -9.23 -5.28 11.42
CA THR A 190 -8.95 -4.97 12.83
C THR A 190 -7.46 -4.88 13.14
N TRP A 191 -6.58 -5.16 12.17
CA TRP A 191 -5.13 -5.17 12.38
C TRP A 191 -4.44 -3.87 11.97
N THR A 192 -5.03 -3.10 11.05
CA THR A 192 -4.47 -1.81 10.64
C THR A 192 -4.95 -0.71 11.59
N PRO A 193 -4.05 0.06 12.23
CA PRO A 193 -4.42 1.17 13.10
C PRO A 193 -5.09 2.31 12.34
N SER A 194 -6.04 2.99 12.99
CA SER A 194 -6.72 4.15 12.41
C SER A 194 -5.83 5.39 12.29
N ASN A 195 -4.72 5.47 13.05
CA ASN A 195 -3.89 6.68 13.21
C ASN A 195 -2.44 6.47 12.77
N ALA A 196 -2.18 5.63 11.79
CA ALA A 196 -0.80 5.31 11.37
C ALA A 196 0.02 6.51 10.83
N VAL A 197 -0.57 7.69 10.63
CA VAL A 197 0.09 8.86 10.02
C VAL A 197 -0.01 10.17 10.81
N GLN A 198 -0.68 10.21 11.96
CA GLN A 198 -0.78 11.46 12.74
C GLN A 198 0.20 11.49 13.92
N SER A 199 1.49 11.54 13.66
CA SER A 199 2.46 12.04 14.64
C SER A 199 3.71 12.57 13.94
N ASP A 200 3.54 13.65 13.18
CA ASP A 200 4.63 14.60 13.03
C ASP A 200 4.55 15.51 14.25
N PRO A 201 5.51 15.49 15.16
CA PRO A 201 5.55 16.49 16.23
C PRO A 201 5.88 17.81 15.56
N SER A 202 4.87 18.67 15.38
CA SER A 202 5.09 20.09 15.12
C SER A 202 6.21 20.58 16.04
N PRO A 203 7.23 21.29 15.55
CA PRO A 203 8.24 21.87 16.40
C PRO A 203 7.51 22.77 17.41
N GLN A 204 7.52 22.35 18.68
CA GLN A 204 7.03 23.20 19.76
C GLN A 204 7.83 24.49 19.69
N ASN A 205 7.15 25.54 19.26
CA ASN A 205 7.61 26.91 19.31
C ASN A 205 7.83 27.22 20.78
N LYS A 206 9.08 27.06 21.27
CA LYS A 206 9.50 27.56 22.57
C LYS A 206 9.42 29.08 22.50
N GLY A 207 8.25 29.61 22.82
CA GLY A 207 8.06 31.02 23.04
C GLY A 207 9.08 31.53 24.05
N ALA A 208 10.02 32.31 23.56
CA ALA A 208 10.89 33.10 24.40
C ALA A 208 10.03 34.07 25.19
N SER A 209 9.84 33.76 26.45
CA SER A 209 9.32 34.72 27.45
C SER A 209 10.37 35.80 27.63
N CYS A 210 10.16 36.94 26.99
CA CYS A 210 10.93 38.14 27.26
C CYS A 210 10.32 38.84 28.50
N ASN A 211 10.88 38.56 29.68
CA ASN A 211 10.65 39.34 30.85
C ASN A 211 11.32 40.71 30.67
N LEU A 212 10.54 41.75 30.48
CA LEU A 212 10.93 43.12 30.76
C LEU A 212 10.37 43.51 32.14
N GLN A 213 11.23 43.46 33.16
CA GLN A 213 11.04 44.18 34.39
C GLN A 213 11.89 45.47 34.34
N SER A 214 11.27 46.51 34.73
CA SER A 214 11.60 47.81 35.31
C SER A 214 11.22 48.98 34.46
#